data_16b96bd55dc80494fd9ef346b636345c
#
_entry.id   16b96bd55dc80494fd9ef346b636345c
#
_cell.length_a   1.000
_cell.length_b   1.000
_cell.length_c   1.000
_cell.angle_alpha   90.00
_cell.angle_beta   90.00
_cell.angle_gamma   90.00
#
_symmetry.space_group_name_H-M   'P 1'
#
loop_
_entity.id
_entity.type
_entity.pdbx_description
1 polymer ?
#
loop_
_entity_poly.entity_id
_entity_poly.type
_entity_poly.pdbx_seq_one_letter_code
_entity_poly.pdbx_strand_id
1 'polypeptide(L)'
;MTRNREFRIRHDRIDKNGKVTLRHDGKLRHLGVRKIHGRKKVVMLIDTEEVTVLDLQSSEILSRHLIDPARNYWPDKQKSPGRWQGDSDQIL
;
A
#
# COMPACT_ATOMS: atom_id res chain seq x y z
N MET A 1 15.17 23.14 -4.16
CA MET A 1 14.82 22.81 -5.14
C MET A 1 13.94 21.81 -5.11
N THR A 2 13.18 21.77 -5.69
CA THR A 2 12.32 20.91 -5.68
C THR A 2 12.51 19.85 -6.52
N ARG A 3 12.30 18.75 -6.19
CA ARG A 3 12.38 17.80 -6.99
C ARG A 3 11.22 17.55 -7.60
N ASN A 4 11.09 17.38 -8.65
CA ASN A 4 10.00 17.04 -9.32
C ASN A 4 9.71 15.64 -9.19
N ARG A 5 8.99 15.26 -8.14
CA ARG A 5 8.57 13.97 -8.00
C ARG A 5 7.32 13.84 -8.70
N GLU A 6 7.19 13.00 -9.66
CA GLU A 6 5.98 12.80 -10.36
C GLU A 6 5.22 11.70 -9.74
N PHE A 7 3.99 11.97 -9.31
CA PHE A 7 3.12 10.95 -8.79
C PHE A 7 2.13 10.56 -9.83
N ARG A 8 1.86 9.29 -9.95
CA ARG A 8 0.74 8.80 -10.73
C ARG A 8 -0.36 8.53 -9.76
N ILE A 9 -1.57 8.88 -10.11
CA ILE A 9 -2.72 8.71 -9.25
C ILE A 9 -3.65 7.70 -9.87
N ARG A 10 -3.99 6.67 -9.11
CA ARG A 10 -4.91 5.65 -9.57
C ARG A 10 -6.03 5.48 -8.57
N HIS A 11 -7.24 5.32 -9.07
CA HIS A 11 -8.38 5.04 -8.21
C HIS A 11 -8.68 3.55 -8.33
N ASP A 12 -8.93 2.91 -7.22
CA ASP A 12 -9.20 1.48 -7.23
C ASP A 12 -10.02 1.13 -6.01
N ARG A 13 -10.22 -0.14 -5.79
CA ARG A 13 -10.99 -0.62 -4.65
C ARG A 13 -10.25 -1.80 -4.05
N ILE A 14 -10.14 -1.86 -2.75
CA ILE A 14 -9.53 -2.96 -2.06
C ILE A 14 -10.49 -4.15 -2.12
N ASP A 15 -9.98 -5.32 -2.42
CA ASP A 15 -10.85 -6.49 -2.52
C ASP A 15 -11.25 -6.97 -1.12
N LYS A 16 -12.07 -7.99 -1.07
CA LYS A 16 -12.60 -8.46 0.22
C LYS A 16 -11.53 -9.01 1.14
N ASN A 17 -10.37 -9.34 0.60
CA ASN A 17 -9.28 -9.88 1.40
C ASN A 17 -8.30 -8.82 1.86
N GLY A 18 -8.56 -7.57 1.53
CA GLY A 18 -7.67 -6.49 1.96
C GLY A 18 -6.52 -6.23 1.02
N LYS A 19 -6.64 -6.64 -0.23
CA LYS A 19 -5.58 -6.43 -1.21
C LYS A 19 -6.03 -5.56 -2.35
N VAL A 20 -5.10 -4.84 -2.94
CA VAL A 20 -5.40 -4.06 -4.13
C VAL A 20 -4.30 -4.39 -5.14
N THR A 21 -4.62 -4.35 -6.41
CA THR A 21 -3.65 -4.68 -7.44
C THR A 21 -3.20 -3.45 -8.18
N LEU A 22 -1.99 -3.50 -8.71
CA LEU A 22 -1.43 -2.39 -9.46
C LEU A 22 -0.56 -2.97 -10.55
N ARG A 23 -0.72 -2.47 -11.78
CA ARG A 23 0.16 -2.91 -12.84
C ARG A 23 1.39 -2.01 -12.82
N HIS A 24 2.55 -2.58 -12.71
CA HIS A 24 3.79 -1.84 -12.65
C HIS A 24 4.85 -2.62 -13.43
N ASP A 25 5.51 -1.94 -14.37
CA ASP A 25 6.51 -2.57 -15.21
C ASP A 25 5.94 -3.78 -15.95
N GLY A 26 4.73 -3.66 -16.42
CA GLY A 26 4.11 -4.71 -17.19
C GLY A 26 3.66 -5.91 -16.41
N LYS A 27 3.79 -5.89 -15.10
CA LYS A 27 3.37 -7.01 -14.26
C LYS A 27 2.35 -6.56 -13.25
N LEU A 28 1.47 -7.46 -12.91
CA LEU A 28 0.45 -7.17 -11.92
C LEU A 28 1.04 -7.38 -10.53
N ARG A 29 0.99 -6.37 -9.71
CA ARG A 29 1.52 -6.43 -8.34
C ARG A 29 0.36 -6.43 -7.37
N HIS A 30 0.53 -7.14 -6.26
CA HIS A 30 -0.51 -7.22 -5.24
C HIS A 30 -0.04 -6.51 -3.99
N LEU A 31 -0.82 -5.54 -3.53
CA LEU A 31 -0.47 -4.76 -2.37
C LEU A 31 -1.37 -5.18 -1.20
N GLY A 32 -0.77 -5.60 -0.11
CA GLY A 32 -1.55 -6.04 1.05
C GLY A 32 -1.85 -4.86 1.94
N VAL A 33 -3.10 -4.42 1.96
CA VAL A 33 -3.49 -3.29 2.76
C VAL A 33 -3.92 -3.78 4.14
N ARG A 34 -5.02 -4.45 4.25
CA ARG A 34 -5.47 -5.05 5.48
C ARG A 34 -6.90 -5.45 5.26
N LYS A 35 -7.27 -6.58 5.78
CA LYS A 35 -8.59 -7.10 5.57
C LYS A 35 -9.68 -6.18 6.11
N ILE A 36 -9.36 -5.46 7.18
CA ILE A 36 -10.32 -4.55 7.77
C ILE A 36 -10.71 -3.44 6.81
N HIS A 37 -9.88 -3.17 5.82
CA HIS A 37 -10.18 -2.13 4.83
C HIS A 37 -10.79 -2.72 3.55
N GLY A 38 -11.19 -3.97 3.59
CA GLY A 38 -11.75 -4.62 2.42
C GLY A 38 -12.90 -3.86 1.84
N ARG A 39 -12.95 -3.81 0.50
CA ARG A 39 -14.02 -3.17 -0.26
C ARG A 39 -14.05 -1.66 -0.21
N LYS A 40 -13.08 -1.03 0.45
CA LYS A 40 -13.01 0.42 0.47
C LYS A 40 -12.49 0.93 -0.86
N LYS A 41 -13.02 2.07 -1.27
CA LYS A 41 -12.50 2.75 -2.46
C LYS A 41 -11.29 3.54 -2.04
N VAL A 42 -10.24 3.45 -2.81
CA VAL A 42 -8.96 4.07 -2.44
C VAL A 42 -8.34 4.80 -3.61
N VAL A 43 -7.40 5.67 -3.26
CA VAL A 43 -6.57 6.35 -4.23
C VAL A 43 -5.15 5.91 -3.96
N MET A 44 -4.44 5.52 -5.00
CA MET A 44 -3.04 5.16 -4.85
C MET A 44 -2.19 6.26 -5.44
N LEU A 45 -1.23 6.74 -4.66
CA LEU A 45 -0.25 7.72 -5.11
C LEU A 45 1.04 6.96 -5.37
N ILE A 46 1.48 6.93 -6.59
CA ILE A 46 2.60 6.12 -7.00
C ILE A 46 3.76 7.00 -7.40
N ASP A 47 4.87 6.89 -6.70
CA ASP A 47 6.07 7.62 -7.13
C ASP A 47 7.13 6.60 -7.53
N THR A 48 8.37 6.98 -7.61
CA THR A 48 9.40 6.07 -8.09
C THR A 48 9.81 5.05 -7.04
N GLU A 49 9.49 5.30 -5.79
CA GLU A 49 9.95 4.44 -4.70
C GLU A 49 8.86 3.77 -3.91
N GLU A 50 7.71 4.37 -3.84
CA GLU A 50 6.65 3.77 -3.04
C GLU A 50 5.26 4.09 -3.55
N VAL A 51 4.33 3.31 -3.11
CA VAL A 51 2.92 3.49 -3.38
C VAL A 51 2.24 3.79 -2.05
N THR A 52 1.49 4.87 -1.98
CA THR A 52 0.73 5.21 -0.78
C THR A 52 -0.75 4.98 -1.09
N VAL A 53 -1.43 4.24 -0.25
CA VAL A 53 -2.84 3.93 -0.43
C VAL A 53 -3.64 4.78 0.55
N LEU A 54 -4.57 5.57 0.03
CA LEU A 54 -5.39 6.46 0.84
C LEU A 54 -6.85 6.10 0.70
N ASP A 55 -7.59 6.29 1.79
CA ASP A 55 -9.04 6.12 1.74
C ASP A 55 -9.60 7.25 0.90
N LEU A 56 -10.42 6.96 -0.08
CA LEU A 56 -10.95 7.97 -0.98
C LEU A 56 -11.82 8.98 -0.23
N GLN A 57 -12.57 8.55 0.74
CA GLN A 57 -13.45 9.44 1.47
C GLN A 57 -12.77 10.28 2.50
N SER A 58 -11.91 9.70 3.29
CA SER A 58 -11.31 10.41 4.42
C SER A 58 -9.93 10.96 4.14
N SER A 59 -9.29 10.49 3.07
CA SER A 59 -7.91 10.83 2.75
C SER A 59 -6.93 10.29 3.78
N GLU A 60 -7.37 9.34 4.58
CA GLU A 60 -6.51 8.74 5.57
C GLU A 60 -5.55 7.78 4.89
N ILE A 61 -4.30 7.78 5.28
CA ILE A 61 -3.33 6.84 4.73
C ILE A 61 -3.59 5.48 5.32
N LEU A 62 -3.90 4.52 4.46
CA LEU A 62 -4.19 3.17 4.91
C LEU A 62 -2.95 2.30 4.88
N SER A 63 -2.05 2.52 3.94
CA SER A 63 -0.83 1.73 3.86
C SER A 63 0.19 2.38 2.96
N ARG A 64 1.42 1.95 3.06
CA ARG A 64 2.49 2.38 2.18
C ARG A 64 3.30 1.16 1.80
N HIS A 65 3.69 1.09 0.54
CA HIS A 65 4.38 -0.07 0.02
C HIS A 65 5.61 0.35 -0.74
N LEU A 66 6.73 -0.33 -0.50
CA LEU A 66 7.92 -0.05 -1.28
C LEU A 66 7.80 -0.75 -2.62
N ILE A 67 8.20 -0.07 -3.67
CA ILE A 67 8.18 -0.64 -5.00
C ILE A 67 9.38 -1.56 -5.11
N ASP A 68 9.14 -2.83 -5.35
CA ASP A 68 10.19 -3.83 -5.44
C ASP A 68 9.98 -4.63 -6.72
N PRO A 69 10.73 -4.33 -7.76
CA PRO A 69 10.51 -4.99 -9.05
C PRO A 69 10.74 -6.50 -9.00
N ALA A 70 11.47 -6.97 -7.99
CA ALA A 70 11.73 -8.39 -7.87
C ALA A 70 10.59 -9.18 -7.24
N ARG A 71 9.57 -8.48 -6.74
CA ARG A 71 8.48 -9.18 -6.08
C ARG A 71 7.15 -8.80 -6.65
N ASN A 72 6.21 -9.71 -6.62
CA ASN A 72 4.86 -9.42 -7.08
C ASN A 72 3.92 -9.06 -5.94
N TYR A 73 4.32 -9.28 -4.71
CA TYR A 73 3.51 -8.94 -3.55
C TYR A 73 4.27 -7.92 -2.70
N TRP A 74 3.64 -6.79 -2.46
CA TRP A 74 4.26 -5.70 -1.70
C TRP A 74 3.48 -5.48 -0.40
N PRO A 75 4.03 -5.88 0.73
CA PRO A 75 3.33 -5.70 2.00
C PRO A 75 3.38 -4.26 2.46
N ASP A 76 2.52 -3.93 3.40
CA ASP A 76 2.49 -2.61 3.97
C ASP A 76 3.73 -2.41 4.84
N LYS A 77 4.56 -1.47 4.47
CA LYS A 77 5.80 -1.28 5.23
C LYS A 77 5.56 -0.63 6.59
N GLN A 78 4.40 -0.04 6.81
CA GLN A 78 4.10 0.52 8.10
C GLN A 78 3.81 -0.53 9.14
N LYS A 79 3.47 -1.76 8.70
CA LYS A 79 3.22 -2.78 9.60
C LYS A 79 4.49 -3.40 9.89
N SER A 80 5.18 -3.01 10.83
CA SER A 80 6.40 -3.55 11.11
C SER A 80 6.29 -4.89 11.60
N PRO A 81 6.99 -5.69 11.17
CA PRO A 81 6.90 -7.02 11.60
C PRO A 81 7.43 -7.12 12.92
N GLY A 82 7.17 -7.08 13.55
CA GLY A 82 7.69 -7.03 14.53
C GLY A 82 7.88 -6.68 15.34
N ARG A 83 7.39 -6.42 15.45
CA ARG A 83 7.51 -5.99 16.02
C ARG A 83 6.98 -6.08 16.59
N TRP A 84 6.55 -5.84 16.81
CA TRP A 84 6.29 -5.75 17.04
C TRP A 84 5.55 -6.03 17.48
N GLN A 85 5.34 -6.03 17.56
CA GLN A 85 5.00 -6.20 17.66
C GLN A 85 4.49 -6.48 18.12
N GLY A 86 4.25 -6.64 18.52
CA GLY A 86 4.26 -6.90 18.82
C GLY A 86 3.63 -7.17 19.22
N ASP A 87 3.58 -7.10 19.66
CA ASP A 87 3.56 -7.32 19.77
C ASP A 87 3.24 -7.57 20.23
N SER A 88 3.23 -7.49 20.50
CA SER A 88 3.48 -7.63 20.60
C SER A 88 3.15 -7.93 20.92
N ASP A 89 3.05 -7.95 21.24
CA ASP A 89 3.33 -8.10 21.17
C ASP A 89 3.25 -8.44 21.50
N GLN A 90 3.22 -8.28 21.81
CA GLN A 90 3.71 -8.44 21.87
C GLN A 90 3.81 -8.59 22.36
N ILE A 91 3.73 -8.48 22.84
CA ILE A 91 4.29 -8.52 23.15
C ILE A 91 4.29 -8.61 23.61
N LEU A 92 4.15 -8.58 23.86
CA LEU A 92 4.57 -8.59 24.01
C LEU A 92 4.64 -8.64 24.27
#